data_ab05f34f699d8b86e8b74d12497e7944
#
_entry.id   ab05f34f699d8b86e8b74d12497e7944
#
_cell.length_a   1.000
_cell.length_b   1.000
_cell.length_c   1.000
_cell.angle_alpha   90.00
_cell.angle_beta   90.00
_cell.angle_gamma   90.00
#
_symmetry.space_group_name_H-M   'P 1'
#
loop_
_entity.id
_entity.type
_entity.pdbx_description
1 polymer ?
#
loop_
_entity_poly.entity_id
_entity_poly.type
_entity_poly.pdbx_seq_one_letter_code
_entity_poly.pdbx_strand_id
1 'polypeptide(L)'
;MKNISLLGFGRIGRDLFRQSINEENINIVSVSDVADKDNLIYLLKYDSIYGPLDADITKTENGISVNNKETTFNNWKDAEDSNWESIDTDIVVLATGKQQGSEEAQKHLEKGAKKIIIASTPKDKEEIDIFVPGANDEDIDFSKSIISLGSNTANASAPIIKLINEKVGVERVFINTIHGYSNSNRLADVAGEGFRQNRAAGENIIPNKTSSSNVIEKVLPFLKNKITSSSMTVPIPDGSILDLTIDIKEKTSSENINKIIEDSITSKYLSNRIGITYDPIVSSDVVGNSLSGLVDGKSTMDIDDKKIKILIWFDNGWGSVSYTHLTLPTSDLV
;
A
#
# COMPACT_ATOMS: atom_id res chain seq x y z
N MET A 1 -16.79 5.37 -15.67
CA MET A 1 -16.20 6.07 -14.51
C MET A 1 -16.78 5.44 -13.25
N LYS A 2 -15.96 5.07 -12.27
CA LYS A 2 -16.39 4.48 -10.99
C LYS A 2 -16.39 5.55 -9.91
N ASN A 3 -17.47 5.62 -9.14
CA ASN A 3 -17.59 6.51 -8.00
C ASN A 3 -17.04 5.84 -6.75
N ILE A 4 -16.09 6.49 -6.09
CA ILE A 4 -15.42 5.99 -4.89
C ILE A 4 -15.68 6.93 -3.72
N SER A 5 -15.98 6.36 -2.57
CA SER A 5 -16.03 7.07 -1.30
C SER A 5 -14.88 6.64 -0.38
N LEU A 6 -14.31 7.59 0.35
CA LEU A 6 -13.22 7.33 1.28
C LEU A 6 -13.73 7.46 2.72
N LEU A 7 -13.53 6.43 3.53
CA LEU A 7 -13.68 6.53 4.99
C LEU A 7 -12.28 6.60 5.61
N GLY A 8 -11.95 7.77 6.15
CA GLY A 8 -10.63 8.17 6.62
C GLY A 8 -9.87 9.00 5.57
N PHE A 9 -9.48 10.20 5.97
CA PHE A 9 -8.74 11.15 5.14
C PHE A 9 -7.37 11.50 5.73
N GLY A 10 -6.77 10.49 6.37
CA GLY A 10 -5.38 10.49 6.78
C GLY A 10 -4.43 10.47 5.58
N ARG A 11 -3.18 10.05 5.77
CA ARG A 11 -2.19 9.98 4.68
C ARG A 11 -2.71 9.16 3.50
N ILE A 12 -3.06 7.89 3.71
CA ILE A 12 -3.50 6.98 2.63
C ILE A 12 -4.74 7.53 1.88
N GLY A 13 -5.74 8.06 2.61
CA GLY A 13 -6.91 8.66 1.96
C GLY A 13 -6.57 9.88 1.10
N ARG A 14 -5.67 10.75 1.58
CA ARG A 14 -5.22 11.91 0.79
C ARG A 14 -4.33 11.52 -0.37
N ASP A 15 -3.46 10.54 -0.22
CA ASP A 15 -2.60 10.04 -1.31
C ASP A 15 -3.46 9.44 -2.42
N LEU A 16 -4.48 8.65 -2.06
CA LEU A 16 -5.46 8.12 -3.00
C LEU A 16 -6.24 9.24 -3.72
N PHE A 17 -6.69 10.24 -2.97
CA PHE A 17 -7.38 11.40 -3.54
C PHE A 17 -6.49 12.15 -4.53
N ARG A 18 -5.25 12.48 -4.16
CA ARG A 18 -4.30 13.19 -5.01
C ARG A 18 -4.03 12.46 -6.33
N GLN A 19 -3.86 11.15 -6.27
CA GLN A 19 -3.62 10.33 -7.46
C GLN A 19 -4.86 10.24 -8.34
N SER A 20 -6.06 10.14 -7.75
CA SER A 20 -7.33 10.03 -8.49
C SER A 20 -7.66 11.26 -9.34
N ILE A 21 -7.07 12.42 -9.06
CA ILE A 21 -7.33 13.67 -9.80
C ILE A 21 -7.01 13.52 -11.29
N ASN A 22 -5.94 12.78 -11.61
CA ASN A 22 -5.47 12.57 -12.97
C ASN A 22 -6.05 11.30 -13.64
N GLU A 23 -6.91 10.56 -12.93
CA GLU A 23 -7.52 9.34 -13.43
C GLU A 23 -8.89 9.61 -14.05
N GLU A 24 -9.05 9.27 -15.34
CA GLU A 24 -10.30 9.52 -16.05
C GLU A 24 -11.43 8.55 -15.66
N ASN A 25 -11.06 7.35 -15.19
CA ASN A 25 -12.00 6.27 -14.87
C ASN A 25 -12.50 6.29 -13.44
N ILE A 26 -12.01 7.21 -12.60
CA ILE A 26 -12.29 7.28 -11.17
C ILE A 26 -12.79 8.67 -10.79
N ASN A 27 -13.75 8.71 -9.86
CA ASN A 27 -14.26 9.92 -9.27
C ASN A 27 -14.41 9.73 -7.76
N ILE A 28 -13.74 10.54 -6.95
CA ILE A 28 -13.95 10.54 -5.50
C ILE A 28 -15.16 11.42 -5.20
N VAL A 29 -16.31 10.79 -4.95
CA VAL A 29 -17.59 11.49 -4.73
C VAL A 29 -17.77 11.91 -3.28
N SER A 30 -17.12 11.22 -2.33
CA SER A 30 -17.27 11.49 -0.91
C SER A 30 -16.01 11.17 -0.11
N VAL A 31 -15.78 11.97 0.90
CA VAL A 31 -14.79 11.76 1.96
C VAL A 31 -15.50 11.82 3.30
N SER A 32 -15.19 10.89 4.20
CA SER A 32 -15.69 10.88 5.58
C SER A 32 -14.53 10.81 6.56
N ASP A 33 -14.46 11.73 7.49
CA ASP A 33 -13.47 11.77 8.56
C ASP A 33 -14.03 12.56 9.76
N VAL A 34 -13.52 12.27 10.96
CA VAL A 34 -13.94 12.94 12.22
C VAL A 34 -13.21 14.25 12.46
N ALA A 35 -12.17 14.53 11.71
CA ALA A 35 -11.40 15.75 11.82
C ALA A 35 -12.14 16.95 11.19
N ASP A 36 -11.74 18.15 11.58
CA ASP A 36 -12.28 19.39 11.02
C ASP A 36 -12.07 19.47 9.50
N LYS A 37 -13.15 19.75 8.77
CA LYS A 37 -13.17 19.81 7.30
C LYS A 37 -12.13 20.78 6.74
N ASP A 38 -11.97 21.95 7.34
CA ASP A 38 -11.04 22.96 6.84
C ASP A 38 -9.58 22.52 7.00
N ASN A 39 -9.27 21.84 8.10
CA ASN A 39 -7.96 21.22 8.31
C ASN A 39 -7.69 20.09 7.30
N LEU A 40 -8.69 19.26 7.00
CA LEU A 40 -8.54 18.20 6.00
C LEU A 40 -8.28 18.76 4.60
N ILE A 41 -8.99 19.82 4.21
CA ILE A 41 -8.79 20.52 2.93
C ILE A 41 -7.40 21.16 2.88
N TYR A 42 -6.97 21.79 3.99
CA TYR A 42 -5.63 22.36 4.10
C TYR A 42 -4.54 21.30 3.91
N LEU A 43 -4.67 20.15 4.58
CA LEU A 43 -3.73 19.04 4.47
C LEU A 43 -3.79 18.31 3.12
N LEU A 44 -4.90 18.37 2.39
CA LEU A 44 -4.96 17.91 1.00
C LEU A 44 -4.15 18.83 0.09
N LYS A 45 -4.27 20.16 0.31
CA LYS A 45 -3.59 21.17 -0.48
C LYS A 45 -2.08 21.20 -0.22
N TYR A 46 -1.66 21.08 1.03
CA TYR A 46 -0.26 21.16 1.45
C TYR A 46 0.17 19.88 2.13
N ASP A 47 1.14 19.19 1.55
CA ASP A 47 1.74 17.99 2.11
C ASP A 47 3.24 18.20 2.32
N SER A 48 3.75 17.77 3.47
CA SER A 48 5.16 17.98 3.83
C SER A 48 6.13 17.08 3.05
N ILE A 49 5.61 16.01 2.44
CA ILE A 49 6.40 15.03 1.68
C ILE A 49 6.24 15.29 0.19
N TYR A 50 4.99 15.33 -0.29
CA TYR A 50 4.69 15.47 -1.72
C TYR A 50 4.52 16.91 -2.19
N GLY A 51 4.63 17.88 -1.27
CA GLY A 51 4.48 19.30 -1.60
C GLY A 51 3.03 19.73 -1.87
N PRO A 52 2.84 20.98 -2.35
CA PRO A 52 1.52 21.50 -2.69
C PRO A 52 0.85 20.67 -3.79
N LEU A 53 -0.46 20.46 -3.66
CA LEU A 53 -1.24 19.84 -4.73
C LEU A 53 -1.42 20.81 -5.89
N ASP A 54 -1.02 20.40 -7.09
CA ASP A 54 -1.22 21.14 -8.33
C ASP A 54 -2.64 20.87 -8.88
N ALA A 55 -3.63 21.53 -8.29
CA ALA A 55 -5.03 21.46 -8.71
C ALA A 55 -5.79 22.69 -8.23
N ASP A 56 -6.84 23.04 -8.96
CA ASP A 56 -7.75 24.10 -8.53
C ASP A 56 -8.73 23.55 -7.47
N ILE A 57 -8.61 24.05 -6.23
CA ILE A 57 -9.43 23.62 -5.10
C ILE A 57 -10.31 24.77 -4.64
N THR A 58 -11.61 24.60 -4.80
CA THR A 58 -12.63 25.55 -4.33
C THR A 58 -13.50 24.90 -3.25
N LYS A 59 -13.69 25.59 -2.13
CA LYS A 59 -14.63 25.12 -1.10
C LYS A 59 -16.06 25.26 -1.60
N THR A 60 -16.88 24.23 -1.32
CA THR A 60 -18.33 24.26 -1.51
C THR A 60 -19.04 24.18 -0.15
N GLU A 61 -20.36 24.34 -0.13
CA GLU A 61 -21.16 24.23 1.09
C GLU A 61 -20.92 22.90 1.80
N ASN A 62 -20.95 21.79 1.05
CA ASN A 62 -20.88 20.43 1.60
C ASN A 62 -19.51 19.74 1.43
N GLY A 63 -18.51 20.39 0.81
CA GLY A 63 -17.22 19.75 0.56
C GLY A 63 -16.25 20.63 -0.22
N ILE A 64 -15.73 20.10 -1.29
CA ILE A 64 -14.79 20.79 -2.22
C ILE A 64 -15.15 20.47 -3.67
N SER A 65 -14.76 21.37 -4.56
CA SER A 65 -14.63 21.11 -5.99
C SER A 65 -13.13 21.10 -6.34
N VAL A 66 -12.64 20.03 -6.94
CA VAL A 66 -11.26 19.92 -7.41
C VAL A 66 -11.27 19.72 -8.91
N ASN A 67 -10.70 20.65 -9.68
CA ASN A 67 -10.73 20.67 -11.13
C ASN A 67 -12.17 20.45 -11.70
N ASN A 68 -13.15 21.12 -11.09
CA ASN A 68 -14.61 21.02 -11.39
C ASN A 68 -15.27 19.66 -11.06
N LYS A 69 -14.60 18.75 -10.35
CA LYS A 69 -15.22 17.54 -9.79
C LYS A 69 -15.59 17.81 -8.33
N GLU A 70 -16.83 17.59 -7.96
CA GLU A 70 -17.32 17.80 -6.59
C GLU A 70 -17.08 16.56 -5.73
N THR A 71 -16.63 16.80 -4.48
CA THR A 71 -16.47 15.79 -3.43
C THR A 71 -17.14 16.26 -2.17
N THR A 72 -18.08 15.49 -1.65
CA THR A 72 -18.78 15.79 -0.38
C THR A 72 -17.94 15.37 0.80
N PHE A 73 -17.93 16.18 1.88
CA PHE A 73 -17.29 15.84 3.14
C PHE A 73 -18.33 15.51 4.20
N ASN A 74 -18.23 14.32 4.79
CA ASN A 74 -19.08 13.85 5.87
C ASN A 74 -18.27 13.67 7.15
N ASN A 75 -18.93 13.80 8.30
CA ASN A 75 -18.32 13.56 9.61
C ASN A 75 -18.71 12.18 10.15
N TRP A 76 -18.55 11.14 9.31
CA TRP A 76 -18.80 9.75 9.68
C TRP A 76 -17.53 9.11 10.23
N LYS A 77 -17.65 8.47 11.36
CA LYS A 77 -16.54 7.83 12.08
C LYS A 77 -16.41 6.35 11.72
N ASP A 78 -17.55 5.70 11.53
CA ASP A 78 -17.66 4.26 11.28
C ASP A 78 -18.95 3.94 10.50
N ALA A 79 -19.28 2.66 10.41
CA ALA A 79 -20.44 2.20 9.67
C ALA A 79 -21.77 2.67 10.30
N GLU A 80 -21.82 2.84 11.63
CA GLU A 80 -23.08 3.21 12.32
C GLU A 80 -23.54 4.61 11.92
N ASP A 81 -22.59 5.53 11.75
CA ASP A 81 -22.86 6.91 11.32
C ASP A 81 -23.10 7.01 9.79
N SER A 82 -22.67 6.02 9.00
CA SER A 82 -22.65 6.11 7.55
C SER A 82 -24.01 5.85 6.89
N ASN A 83 -24.22 6.49 5.75
CA ASN A 83 -25.40 6.28 4.88
C ASN A 83 -24.95 6.28 3.41
N TRP A 84 -24.37 5.15 2.97
CA TRP A 84 -23.84 5.00 1.61
C TRP A 84 -24.95 4.96 0.57
N GLU A 85 -26.18 4.59 0.93
CA GLU A 85 -27.34 4.63 0.03
C GLU A 85 -27.66 6.05 -0.45
N SER A 86 -27.36 7.07 0.39
CA SER A 86 -27.60 8.49 0.02
C SER A 86 -26.54 9.04 -0.91
N ILE A 87 -25.46 8.30 -1.16
CA ILE A 87 -24.34 8.68 -2.00
C ILE A 87 -24.26 7.69 -3.18
N ASP A 88 -24.23 8.19 -4.41
CA ASP A 88 -23.98 7.35 -5.58
C ASP A 88 -22.52 6.87 -5.58
N THR A 89 -22.23 5.86 -4.76
CA THR A 89 -20.89 5.25 -4.63
C THR A 89 -20.91 3.79 -5.08
N ASP A 90 -19.90 3.41 -5.86
CA ASP A 90 -19.68 2.02 -6.25
C ASP A 90 -18.79 1.29 -5.26
N ILE A 91 -17.80 1.99 -4.68
CA ILE A 91 -16.79 1.41 -3.81
C ILE A 91 -16.55 2.33 -2.63
N VAL A 92 -16.50 1.74 -1.43
CA VAL A 92 -16.03 2.44 -0.23
C VAL A 92 -14.64 1.92 0.14
N VAL A 93 -13.67 2.82 0.24
CA VAL A 93 -12.31 2.51 0.69
C VAL A 93 -12.17 2.85 2.17
N LEU A 94 -11.86 1.84 2.98
CA LEU A 94 -11.62 2.01 4.41
C LEU A 94 -10.15 2.34 4.66
N ALA A 95 -9.84 3.63 4.88
CA ALA A 95 -8.50 4.18 5.08
C ALA A 95 -8.33 4.90 6.44
N THR A 96 -9.05 4.44 7.47
CA THR A 96 -9.12 5.09 8.79
C THR A 96 -7.84 5.00 9.63
N GLY A 97 -6.83 4.24 9.20
CA GLY A 97 -5.65 3.94 10.01
C GLY A 97 -5.92 2.95 11.15
N LYS A 98 -7.16 2.52 11.37
CA LYS A 98 -7.54 1.42 12.26
C LYS A 98 -7.55 0.12 11.48
N GLN A 99 -7.16 -0.97 12.15
CA GLN A 99 -7.28 -2.28 11.55
C GLN A 99 -8.76 -2.68 11.46
N GLN A 100 -9.23 -2.88 10.24
CA GLN A 100 -10.61 -3.25 9.92
C GLN A 100 -10.72 -4.77 9.76
N GLY A 101 -11.90 -5.33 10.05
CA GLY A 101 -12.20 -6.75 9.89
C GLY A 101 -13.46 -7.00 9.06
N SER A 102 -13.82 -8.27 8.92
CA SER A 102 -15.01 -8.71 8.19
C SER A 102 -16.29 -8.14 8.79
N GLU A 103 -16.41 -8.13 10.11
CA GLU A 103 -17.59 -7.60 10.82
C GLU A 103 -17.78 -6.09 10.55
N GLU A 104 -16.70 -5.29 10.68
CA GLU A 104 -16.77 -3.85 10.42
C GLU A 104 -17.08 -3.57 8.94
N ALA A 105 -16.45 -4.31 8.02
CA ALA A 105 -16.69 -4.17 6.59
C ALA A 105 -18.12 -4.56 6.20
N GLN A 106 -18.67 -5.63 6.81
CA GLN A 106 -20.05 -6.08 6.58
C GLN A 106 -21.07 -5.02 6.97
N LYS A 107 -20.86 -4.31 8.10
CA LYS A 107 -21.74 -3.20 8.52
C LYS A 107 -21.82 -2.09 7.47
N HIS A 108 -20.72 -1.79 6.77
CA HIS A 108 -20.73 -0.80 5.69
C HIS A 108 -21.55 -1.29 4.47
N LEU A 109 -21.53 -2.59 4.15
CA LEU A 109 -22.40 -3.16 3.11
C LEU A 109 -23.90 -3.04 3.51
N GLU A 110 -24.25 -3.29 4.78
CA GLU A 110 -25.60 -3.13 5.32
C GLU A 110 -26.09 -1.68 5.27
N LYS A 111 -25.16 -0.71 5.22
CA LYS A 111 -25.43 0.72 5.08
C LYS A 111 -25.41 1.19 3.61
N GLY A 112 -25.48 0.26 2.67
CA GLY A 112 -25.66 0.55 1.24
C GLY A 112 -24.39 0.63 0.41
N ALA A 113 -23.20 0.34 0.98
CA ALA A 113 -22.00 0.21 0.16
C ALA A 113 -22.12 -1.04 -0.74
N LYS A 114 -21.79 -0.93 -2.02
CA LYS A 114 -21.84 -2.06 -2.96
C LYS A 114 -20.60 -2.94 -2.85
N LYS A 115 -19.44 -2.32 -2.62
CA LYS A 115 -18.14 -2.99 -2.46
C LYS A 115 -17.28 -2.24 -1.45
N ILE A 116 -16.49 -3.00 -0.67
CA ILE A 116 -15.55 -2.48 0.32
C ILE A 116 -14.14 -2.87 -0.07
N ILE A 117 -13.24 -1.90 -0.06
CA ILE A 117 -11.79 -2.11 -0.14
C ILE A 117 -11.16 -1.69 1.19
N ILE A 118 -10.47 -2.62 1.85
CA ILE A 118 -9.70 -2.32 3.05
C ILE A 118 -8.28 -1.94 2.64
N ALA A 119 -7.91 -0.67 2.87
CA ALA A 119 -6.61 -0.11 2.50
C ALA A 119 -5.48 -0.48 3.49
N SER A 120 -5.57 -1.63 4.12
CA SER A 120 -4.59 -2.13 5.10
C SER A 120 -4.69 -3.65 5.24
N THR A 121 -3.75 -4.25 5.96
CA THR A 121 -3.88 -5.66 6.37
C THR A 121 -5.14 -5.83 7.24
N PRO A 122 -6.05 -6.75 6.90
CA PRO A 122 -7.27 -6.95 7.67
C PRO A 122 -6.97 -7.58 9.04
N LYS A 123 -7.90 -7.37 9.99
CA LYS A 123 -7.82 -7.90 11.35
C LYS A 123 -7.96 -9.43 11.36
N ASP A 124 -8.90 -9.93 10.58
CA ASP A 124 -9.26 -11.33 10.39
C ASP A 124 -8.81 -11.82 9.00
N LYS A 125 -7.53 -12.07 8.89
CA LYS A 125 -6.89 -12.43 7.61
C LYS A 125 -7.45 -13.70 6.97
N GLU A 126 -8.03 -14.59 7.75
CA GLU A 126 -8.58 -15.87 7.24
C GLU A 126 -9.92 -15.68 6.53
N GLU A 127 -10.68 -14.64 6.88
CA GLU A 127 -12.03 -14.39 6.36
C GLU A 127 -12.03 -13.46 5.13
N ILE A 128 -11.04 -12.57 5.04
CA ILE A 128 -10.96 -11.55 3.97
C ILE A 128 -9.84 -11.91 2.99
N ASP A 129 -10.18 -11.93 1.70
CA ASP A 129 -9.18 -12.12 0.66
C ASP A 129 -8.23 -10.93 0.62
N ILE A 130 -6.93 -11.24 0.59
CA ILE A 130 -5.89 -10.25 0.42
C ILE A 130 -5.41 -10.32 -1.02
N PHE A 131 -5.64 -9.26 -1.77
CA PHE A 131 -5.17 -9.11 -3.13
C PHE A 131 -3.86 -8.32 -3.16
N VAL A 132 -2.86 -8.90 -3.77
CA VAL A 132 -1.59 -8.24 -4.07
C VAL A 132 -1.36 -8.36 -5.58
N PRO A 133 -1.58 -7.28 -6.33
CA PRO A 133 -1.42 -7.27 -7.78
C PRO A 133 -0.05 -7.77 -8.22
N GLY A 134 -0.02 -8.66 -9.21
CA GLY A 134 1.21 -9.32 -9.67
C GLY A 134 1.63 -10.55 -8.88
N ALA A 135 1.00 -10.81 -7.73
CA ALA A 135 1.31 -11.95 -6.89
C ALA A 135 0.22 -13.04 -6.93
N ASN A 136 -1.05 -12.66 -6.76
CA ASN A 136 -2.14 -13.65 -6.70
C ASN A 136 -3.38 -13.24 -7.53
N ASP A 137 -3.16 -12.60 -8.67
CA ASP A 137 -4.23 -12.10 -9.56
C ASP A 137 -5.19 -13.20 -10.01
N GLU A 138 -4.71 -14.44 -10.16
CA GLU A 138 -5.50 -15.58 -10.63
C GLU A 138 -6.31 -16.26 -9.51
N ASP A 139 -5.98 -15.98 -8.25
CA ASP A 139 -6.57 -16.64 -7.08
C ASP A 139 -7.68 -15.81 -6.44
N ILE A 140 -7.88 -14.58 -6.87
CA ILE A 140 -8.82 -13.65 -6.26
C ILE A 140 -10.19 -13.72 -6.93
N ASP A 141 -11.20 -13.90 -6.11
CA ASP A 141 -12.59 -13.76 -6.52
C ASP A 141 -13.06 -12.29 -6.41
N PHE A 142 -12.97 -11.59 -7.53
CA PHE A 142 -13.40 -10.19 -7.60
C PHE A 142 -14.92 -9.99 -7.49
N SER A 143 -15.73 -11.05 -7.50
CA SER A 143 -17.18 -10.96 -7.22
C SER A 143 -17.45 -10.70 -5.73
N LYS A 144 -16.50 -11.00 -4.84
CA LYS A 144 -16.64 -10.73 -3.41
C LYS A 144 -16.77 -9.24 -3.13
N SER A 145 -17.67 -8.91 -2.21
CA SER A 145 -17.96 -7.52 -1.85
C SER A 145 -16.91 -6.90 -0.90
N ILE A 146 -16.05 -7.70 -0.28
CA ILE A 146 -15.00 -7.22 0.65
C ILE A 146 -13.66 -7.80 0.22
N ILE A 147 -12.68 -6.92 -0.03
CA ILE A 147 -11.31 -7.27 -0.41
C ILE A 147 -10.35 -6.37 0.35
N SER A 148 -9.22 -6.92 0.81
CA SER A 148 -8.09 -6.15 1.34
C SER A 148 -6.96 -6.08 0.31
N LEU A 149 -6.22 -4.98 0.30
CA LEU A 149 -5.03 -4.78 -0.54
C LEU A 149 -3.72 -5.05 0.22
N GLY A 150 -3.82 -5.63 1.42
CA GLY A 150 -2.67 -6.04 2.20
C GLY A 150 -1.83 -4.87 2.74
N SER A 151 -0.52 -5.02 2.67
CA SER A 151 0.45 -4.03 3.13
C SER A 151 1.40 -3.59 2.02
N ASN A 152 1.99 -2.38 2.14
CA ASN A 152 3.01 -1.88 1.22
C ASN A 152 4.20 -2.86 1.09
N THR A 153 4.66 -3.44 2.19
CA THR A 153 5.70 -4.49 2.18
C THR A 153 5.32 -5.69 1.31
N ALA A 154 4.08 -6.18 1.43
CA ALA A 154 3.62 -7.30 0.61
C ALA A 154 3.50 -6.91 -0.86
N ASN A 155 2.97 -5.72 -1.17
CA ASN A 155 2.86 -5.20 -2.54
C ASN A 155 4.23 -5.01 -3.21
N ALA A 156 5.24 -4.59 -2.46
CA ALA A 156 6.60 -4.41 -2.99
C ALA A 156 7.35 -5.73 -3.18
N SER A 157 7.10 -6.75 -2.36
CA SER A 157 7.93 -7.97 -2.33
C SER A 157 7.29 -9.20 -2.97
N ALA A 158 5.98 -9.42 -2.76
CA ALA A 158 5.36 -10.68 -3.18
C ALA A 158 5.41 -10.93 -4.70
N PRO A 159 5.21 -9.92 -5.58
CA PRO A 159 5.33 -10.13 -7.03
C PRO A 159 6.73 -10.57 -7.44
N ILE A 160 7.77 -10.01 -6.83
CA ILE A 160 9.17 -10.36 -7.10
C ILE A 160 9.49 -11.76 -6.59
N ILE A 161 9.04 -12.11 -5.39
CA ILE A 161 9.24 -13.46 -4.82
C ILE A 161 8.52 -14.52 -5.67
N LYS A 162 7.30 -14.23 -6.15
CA LYS A 162 6.56 -15.12 -7.07
C LYS A 162 7.36 -15.33 -8.36
N LEU A 163 7.81 -14.24 -8.99
CA LEU A 163 8.61 -14.31 -10.22
C LEU A 163 9.87 -15.16 -10.04
N ILE A 164 10.62 -14.96 -8.97
CA ILE A 164 11.82 -15.73 -8.67
C ILE A 164 11.46 -17.21 -8.44
N ASN A 165 10.36 -17.50 -7.74
CA ASN A 165 9.90 -18.87 -7.53
C ASN A 165 9.55 -19.57 -8.84
N GLU A 166 8.93 -18.90 -9.78
CA GLU A 166 8.56 -19.44 -11.10
C GLU A 166 9.79 -19.72 -11.97
N LYS A 167 10.88 -18.96 -11.81
CA LYS A 167 12.06 -19.03 -12.68
C LYS A 167 13.16 -19.95 -12.13
N VAL A 168 13.42 -19.88 -10.82
CA VAL A 168 14.56 -20.60 -10.20
C VAL A 168 14.16 -21.35 -8.94
N GLY A 169 12.88 -21.29 -8.53
CA GLY A 169 12.36 -21.90 -7.32
C GLY A 169 12.85 -21.22 -6.05
N VAL A 170 11.97 -21.04 -5.07
CA VAL A 170 12.28 -20.46 -3.75
C VAL A 170 12.21 -21.55 -2.69
N GLU A 171 13.20 -21.60 -1.79
CA GLU A 171 13.21 -22.47 -0.62
C GLU A 171 12.84 -21.71 0.65
N ARG A 172 13.46 -20.57 0.90
CA ARG A 172 13.23 -19.73 2.09
C ARG A 172 13.41 -18.26 1.74
N VAL A 173 12.72 -17.41 2.51
CA VAL A 173 12.83 -15.95 2.37
C VAL A 173 12.99 -15.32 3.76
N PHE A 174 13.95 -14.42 3.88
CA PHE A 174 14.05 -13.49 4.99
C PHE A 174 13.86 -12.06 4.48
N ILE A 175 12.94 -11.32 5.10
CA ILE A 175 12.65 -9.92 4.76
C ILE A 175 13.04 -9.05 5.94
N ASN A 176 13.85 -8.03 5.68
CA ASN A 176 14.04 -6.93 6.62
C ASN A 176 13.52 -5.63 5.99
N THR A 177 12.51 -5.03 6.61
CA THR A 177 11.95 -3.75 6.16
C THR A 177 12.61 -2.61 6.91
N ILE A 178 13.32 -1.74 6.20
CA ILE A 178 13.85 -0.48 6.71
C ILE A 178 12.85 0.61 6.29
N HIS A 179 12.03 1.05 7.24
CA HIS A 179 10.80 1.80 6.98
C HIS A 179 10.90 3.24 7.49
N GLY A 180 10.54 4.21 6.68
CA GLY A 180 10.34 5.59 7.13
C GLY A 180 9.29 5.67 8.26
N TYR A 181 9.38 6.68 9.12
CA TYR A 181 8.39 6.84 10.19
C TYR A 181 7.03 7.25 9.61
N SER A 182 5.97 6.93 10.35
CA SER A 182 4.59 7.23 9.98
C SER A 182 3.87 7.96 11.13
N ASN A 183 2.59 8.29 10.93
CA ASN A 183 1.75 8.92 11.96
C ASN A 183 1.58 8.08 13.24
N SER A 184 1.87 6.79 13.21
CA SER A 184 1.87 5.93 14.41
C SER A 184 3.14 6.09 15.27
N ASN A 185 4.18 6.72 14.75
CA ASN A 185 5.44 6.94 15.47
C ASN A 185 5.41 8.26 16.23
N ARG A 186 6.12 8.32 17.37
CA ARG A 186 6.28 9.53 18.17
C ARG A 186 7.38 10.42 17.60
N LEU A 187 7.14 11.74 17.51
CA LEU A 187 8.18 12.70 17.14
C LEU A 187 9.06 13.11 18.33
N ALA A 188 8.55 12.96 19.55
CA ALA A 188 9.30 13.17 20.81
C ALA A 188 9.11 11.96 21.72
N ASP A 189 9.99 11.81 22.75
CA ASP A 189 9.85 10.77 23.76
C ASP A 189 8.58 11.03 24.58
N VAL A 190 7.57 10.17 24.46
CA VAL A 190 6.27 10.31 25.13
C VAL A 190 5.80 8.95 25.63
N ALA A 191 5.39 8.89 26.89
CA ALA A 191 4.86 7.66 27.47
C ALA A 191 3.61 7.16 26.72
N GLY A 192 3.55 5.85 26.46
CA GLY A 192 2.47 5.17 25.75
C GLY A 192 2.68 3.66 25.76
N GLU A 193 2.07 2.95 24.82
CA GLU A 193 2.19 1.52 24.69
C GLU A 193 3.55 1.13 24.06
N GLY A 194 4.32 0.34 24.77
CA GLY A 194 5.59 -0.24 24.29
C GLY A 194 6.80 0.72 24.42
N PHE A 195 7.86 0.24 25.04
CA PHE A 195 9.04 1.07 25.38
C PHE A 195 9.74 1.67 24.15
N ARG A 196 9.89 0.89 23.07
CA ARG A 196 10.60 1.34 21.87
C ARG A 196 9.78 2.34 21.06
N GLN A 197 8.46 2.11 20.94
CA GLN A 197 7.54 2.95 20.18
C GLN A 197 7.29 4.32 20.83
N ASN A 198 7.68 4.47 22.08
CA ASN A 198 7.60 5.74 22.82
C ASN A 198 8.77 6.69 22.54
N ARG A 199 9.78 6.24 21.79
CA ARG A 199 10.95 7.04 21.46
C ARG A 199 10.77 7.86 20.20
N ALA A 200 11.46 9.00 20.15
CA ALA A 200 11.45 9.93 19.02
C ALA A 200 11.96 9.26 17.73
N ALA A 201 11.09 9.09 16.74
CA ALA A 201 11.40 8.37 15.51
C ALA A 201 12.33 9.14 14.57
N GLY A 202 12.36 10.47 14.67
CA GLY A 202 13.30 11.30 13.93
C GLY A 202 14.75 11.24 14.40
N GLU A 203 15.00 10.60 15.59
CA GLU A 203 16.31 10.54 16.23
C GLU A 203 16.80 9.09 16.42
N ASN A 204 15.97 8.09 16.13
CA ASN A 204 16.25 6.72 16.49
C ASN A 204 15.96 5.71 15.39
N ILE A 205 16.77 4.65 15.30
CA ILE A 205 16.41 3.41 14.62
C ILE A 205 15.60 2.58 15.61
N ILE A 206 14.35 2.26 15.27
CA ILE A 206 13.40 1.60 16.17
C ILE A 206 13.04 0.22 15.61
N PRO A 207 13.53 -0.89 16.20
CA PRO A 207 13.08 -2.24 15.84
C PRO A 207 11.60 -2.44 16.17
N ASN A 208 10.82 -2.91 15.21
CA ASN A 208 9.38 -3.13 15.31
C ASN A 208 9.02 -4.60 15.10
N LYS A 209 7.89 -5.00 15.67
CA LYS A 209 7.21 -6.24 15.27
C LYS A 209 6.52 -5.99 13.92
N THR A 210 6.55 -7.00 13.05
CA THR A 210 5.84 -6.96 11.76
C THR A 210 5.08 -8.27 11.54
N SER A 211 3.94 -8.18 10.86
CA SER A 211 3.16 -9.33 10.42
C SER A 211 3.26 -9.56 8.91
N SER A 212 4.23 -8.93 8.25
CA SER A 212 4.36 -8.98 6.78
C SER A 212 4.55 -10.39 6.26
N SER A 213 5.34 -11.24 6.94
CA SER A 213 5.50 -12.65 6.56
C SER A 213 4.15 -13.39 6.52
N ASN A 214 3.27 -13.18 7.50
CA ASN A 214 1.97 -13.84 7.54
C ASN A 214 1.05 -13.40 6.37
N VAL A 215 1.13 -12.13 5.96
CA VAL A 215 0.40 -11.62 4.79
C VAL A 215 0.93 -12.25 3.53
N ILE A 216 2.26 -12.31 3.38
CA ILE A 216 2.91 -12.86 2.20
C ILE A 216 2.68 -14.39 2.10
N GLU A 217 2.69 -15.12 3.23
CA GLU A 217 2.33 -16.54 3.25
C GLU A 217 0.90 -16.80 2.77
N LYS A 218 -0.05 -15.90 3.11
CA LYS A 218 -1.42 -16.02 2.63
C LYS A 218 -1.53 -15.76 1.13
N VAL A 219 -0.82 -14.75 0.64
CA VAL A 219 -0.80 -14.36 -0.79
C VAL A 219 -0.02 -15.37 -1.64
N LEU A 220 1.05 -15.94 -1.08
CA LEU A 220 1.94 -16.92 -1.73
C LEU A 220 2.01 -18.21 -0.89
N PRO A 221 1.03 -19.13 -0.99
CA PRO A 221 0.93 -20.31 -0.11
C PRO A 221 2.14 -21.25 -0.16
N PHE A 222 2.94 -21.24 -1.23
CA PHE A 222 4.18 -22.04 -1.32
C PHE A 222 5.25 -21.60 -0.30
N LEU A 223 5.13 -20.41 0.30
CA LEU A 223 6.01 -19.89 1.34
C LEU A 223 5.59 -20.27 2.76
N LYS A 224 4.52 -21.05 2.92
CA LYS A 224 4.07 -21.47 4.25
C LYS A 224 5.20 -22.08 5.08
N ASN A 225 5.49 -21.51 6.24
CA ASN A 225 6.61 -21.86 7.13
C ASN A 225 8.03 -21.70 6.51
N LYS A 226 8.16 -20.93 5.44
CA LYS A 226 9.44 -20.71 4.74
C LYS A 226 9.85 -19.23 4.69
N ILE A 227 9.07 -18.34 5.25
CA ILE A 227 9.33 -16.91 5.28
C ILE A 227 9.33 -16.38 6.70
N THR A 228 10.24 -15.46 6.97
CA THR A 228 10.24 -14.67 8.20
C THR A 228 10.55 -13.22 7.90
N SER A 229 10.13 -12.32 8.79
CA SER A 229 10.30 -10.88 8.58
C SER A 229 10.70 -10.14 9.84
N SER A 230 11.49 -9.09 9.66
CA SER A 230 11.80 -8.07 10.67
C SER A 230 11.49 -6.68 10.09
N SER A 231 11.40 -5.68 10.97
CA SER A 231 11.19 -4.31 10.55
C SER A 231 11.92 -3.34 11.47
N MET A 232 12.43 -2.26 10.89
CA MET A 232 13.05 -1.16 11.60
C MET A 232 12.50 0.16 11.08
N THR A 233 12.01 1.02 11.97
CA THR A 233 11.74 2.41 11.62
C THR A 233 13.05 3.19 11.69
N VAL A 234 13.30 4.00 10.66
CA VAL A 234 14.48 4.87 10.55
C VAL A 234 14.06 6.34 10.47
N PRO A 235 14.96 7.29 10.81
CA PRO A 235 14.62 8.71 10.92
C PRO A 235 14.48 9.44 9.56
N ILE A 236 13.67 8.89 8.67
CA ILE A 236 13.27 9.50 7.40
C ILE A 236 11.75 9.51 7.28
N PRO A 237 11.15 10.53 6.66
CA PRO A 237 9.68 10.65 6.59
C PRO A 237 9.06 9.69 5.58
N ASP A 238 9.79 9.30 4.54
CA ASP A 238 9.34 8.42 3.46
C ASP A 238 10.51 7.82 2.67
N GLY A 239 10.23 6.94 1.70
CA GLY A 239 11.24 6.25 0.90
C GLY A 239 11.85 5.07 1.64
N SER A 240 11.08 4.01 1.81
CA SER A 240 11.48 2.78 2.49
C SER A 240 12.23 1.82 1.57
N ILE A 241 12.93 0.87 2.17
CA ILE A 241 13.63 -0.18 1.45
C ILE A 241 13.38 -1.55 2.10
N LEU A 242 13.17 -2.56 1.27
CA LEU A 242 13.18 -3.97 1.66
C LEU A 242 14.53 -4.59 1.35
N ASP A 243 15.06 -5.31 2.30
CA ASP A 243 16.22 -6.16 2.16
C ASP A 243 15.74 -7.62 2.17
N LEU A 244 15.69 -8.23 0.98
CA LEU A 244 15.31 -9.62 0.79
C LEU A 244 16.54 -10.50 0.71
N THR A 245 16.59 -11.57 1.52
CA THR A 245 17.53 -12.67 1.36
C THR A 245 16.73 -13.92 1.01
N ILE A 246 17.03 -14.54 -0.13
CA ILE A 246 16.27 -15.65 -0.70
C ILE A 246 17.18 -16.85 -0.93
N ASP A 247 16.85 -17.98 -0.31
CA ASP A 247 17.43 -19.29 -0.64
C ASP A 247 16.63 -19.84 -1.84
N ILE A 248 17.34 -20.20 -2.91
CA ILE A 248 16.77 -20.68 -4.19
C ILE A 248 17.14 -22.12 -4.48
N LYS A 249 16.35 -22.80 -5.31
CA LYS A 249 16.56 -24.22 -5.65
C LYS A 249 17.58 -24.39 -6.74
N GLU A 250 17.45 -23.61 -7.80
CA GLU A 250 18.33 -23.68 -8.96
C GLU A 250 19.46 -22.65 -8.84
N LYS A 251 20.66 -23.05 -9.28
CA LYS A 251 21.83 -22.16 -9.28
C LYS A 251 21.63 -21.00 -10.25
N THR A 252 21.92 -19.78 -9.78
CA THR A 252 21.85 -18.59 -10.61
C THR A 252 22.82 -17.51 -10.09
N SER A 253 22.98 -16.43 -10.85
CA SER A 253 23.75 -15.25 -10.45
C SER A 253 22.87 -14.03 -10.28
N SER A 254 23.40 -13.01 -9.62
CA SER A 254 22.74 -11.70 -9.48
C SER A 254 22.37 -11.06 -10.81
N GLU A 255 23.25 -11.17 -11.83
CA GLU A 255 22.98 -10.65 -13.17
C GLU A 255 21.80 -11.38 -13.83
N ASN A 256 21.71 -12.70 -13.66
CA ASN A 256 20.59 -13.45 -14.22
C ASN A 256 19.28 -13.14 -13.50
N ILE A 257 19.28 -12.91 -12.18
CA ILE A 257 18.10 -12.45 -11.43
C ILE A 257 17.64 -11.07 -11.93
N ASN A 258 18.56 -10.12 -12.10
CA ASN A 258 18.23 -8.81 -12.66
C ASN A 258 17.61 -8.93 -14.06
N LYS A 259 18.19 -9.77 -14.92
CA LYS A 259 17.65 -10.03 -16.26
C LYS A 259 16.24 -10.66 -16.21
N ILE A 260 15.99 -11.61 -15.33
CA ILE A 260 14.67 -12.20 -15.11
C ILE A 260 13.64 -11.10 -14.76
N ILE A 261 14.01 -10.17 -13.89
CA ILE A 261 13.14 -9.05 -13.49
C ILE A 261 12.92 -8.13 -14.71
N GLU A 262 13.97 -7.68 -15.40
CA GLU A 262 13.87 -6.81 -16.58
C GLU A 262 12.97 -7.40 -17.67
N ASP A 263 13.13 -8.66 -18.00
CA ASP A 263 12.35 -9.35 -19.02
C ASP A 263 10.86 -9.49 -18.61
N SER A 264 10.55 -9.35 -17.32
CA SER A 264 9.21 -9.58 -16.77
C SER A 264 8.42 -8.30 -16.45
N ILE A 265 9.09 -7.15 -16.25
CA ILE A 265 8.42 -5.88 -15.87
C ILE A 265 7.46 -5.35 -16.94
N THR A 266 7.56 -5.77 -18.19
CA THR A 266 6.63 -5.42 -19.27
C THR A 266 5.42 -6.34 -19.35
N SER A 267 5.38 -7.41 -18.54
CA SER A 267 4.25 -8.34 -18.51
C SER A 267 2.98 -7.66 -17.98
N LYS A 268 1.81 -8.17 -18.36
CA LYS A 268 0.50 -7.69 -17.85
C LYS A 268 0.45 -7.59 -16.33
N TYR A 269 1.11 -8.50 -15.62
CA TYR A 269 1.04 -8.61 -14.16
C TYR A 269 1.99 -7.68 -13.42
N LEU A 270 3.15 -7.34 -14.00
CA LEU A 270 4.18 -6.53 -13.35
C LEU A 270 4.28 -5.10 -13.91
N SER A 271 3.74 -4.86 -15.10
CA SER A 271 3.75 -3.54 -15.73
C SER A 271 3.13 -2.49 -14.81
N ASN A 272 3.81 -1.36 -14.66
CA ASN A 272 3.44 -0.24 -13.78
C ASN A 272 3.35 -0.59 -12.27
N ARG A 273 3.83 -1.76 -11.85
CA ARG A 273 3.82 -2.20 -10.44
C ARG A 273 5.22 -2.41 -9.90
N ILE A 274 6.06 -3.04 -10.69
CA ILE A 274 7.44 -3.34 -10.34
C ILE A 274 8.35 -2.75 -11.40
N GLY A 275 9.45 -2.16 -10.97
CA GLY A 275 10.52 -1.67 -11.84
C GLY A 275 11.88 -2.13 -11.36
N ILE A 276 12.89 -1.85 -12.16
CA ILE A 276 14.29 -2.02 -11.80
C ILE A 276 15.07 -0.79 -12.23
N THR A 277 16.03 -0.37 -11.43
CA THR A 277 16.93 0.76 -11.74
C THR A 277 18.39 0.37 -11.52
N TYR A 278 19.26 0.98 -12.29
CA TYR A 278 20.72 0.91 -12.13
C TYR A 278 21.31 2.28 -11.73
N ASP A 279 20.47 3.26 -11.43
CA ASP A 279 20.92 4.53 -10.87
C ASP A 279 21.25 4.39 -9.38
N PRO A 280 22.25 5.12 -8.87
CA PRO A 280 22.64 5.07 -7.46
C PRO A 280 21.69 5.92 -6.60
N ILE A 281 20.41 5.50 -6.54
CA ILE A 281 19.35 6.20 -5.84
C ILE A 281 19.39 5.98 -4.32
N VAL A 282 18.72 6.88 -3.60
CA VAL A 282 18.52 6.83 -2.14
C VAL A 282 17.04 7.04 -1.81
N SER A 283 16.67 6.98 -0.54
CA SER A 283 15.28 7.04 -0.08
C SER A 283 14.47 8.24 -0.61
N SER A 284 15.08 9.42 -0.72
CA SER A 284 14.38 10.61 -1.21
C SER A 284 14.03 10.56 -2.70
N ASP A 285 14.74 9.73 -3.49
CA ASP A 285 14.51 9.62 -4.93
C ASP A 285 13.30 8.75 -5.28
N VAL A 286 12.78 8.00 -4.30
CA VAL A 286 11.60 7.14 -4.50
C VAL A 286 10.31 7.75 -3.93
N VAL A 287 10.41 8.91 -3.31
CA VAL A 287 9.23 9.66 -2.83
C VAL A 287 8.36 10.08 -4.00
N GLY A 288 7.08 9.75 -3.96
CA GLY A 288 6.12 9.99 -5.04
C GLY A 288 6.22 8.99 -6.21
N ASN A 289 7.05 7.95 -6.10
CA ASN A 289 7.09 6.89 -7.11
C ASN A 289 5.81 6.04 -7.03
N SER A 290 5.15 5.87 -8.19
CA SER A 290 3.90 5.13 -8.30
C SER A 290 4.08 3.60 -8.32
N LEU A 291 5.29 3.09 -8.50
CA LEU A 291 5.58 1.66 -8.45
C LEU A 291 5.40 1.12 -7.02
N SER A 292 4.83 -0.06 -6.90
CA SER A 292 4.76 -0.77 -5.61
C SER A 292 6.14 -1.21 -5.12
N GLY A 293 7.08 -1.45 -6.03
CA GLY A 293 8.47 -1.79 -5.73
C GLY A 293 9.42 -1.46 -6.88
N LEU A 294 10.55 -0.84 -6.56
CA LEU A 294 11.62 -0.53 -7.50
C LEU A 294 12.89 -1.27 -7.07
N VAL A 295 13.27 -2.29 -7.84
CA VAL A 295 14.46 -3.10 -7.55
C VAL A 295 15.72 -2.27 -7.79
N ASP A 296 16.66 -2.31 -6.84
CA ASP A 296 18.01 -1.76 -7.01
C ASP A 296 18.91 -2.82 -7.67
N GLY A 297 19.03 -2.73 -8.98
CA GLY A 297 19.79 -3.71 -9.77
C GLY A 297 21.31 -3.69 -9.48
N LYS A 298 21.85 -2.56 -9.01
CA LYS A 298 23.27 -2.49 -8.59
C LYS A 298 23.52 -3.14 -7.24
N SER A 299 22.49 -3.24 -6.41
CA SER A 299 22.57 -3.80 -5.06
C SER A 299 22.09 -5.26 -5.01
N THR A 300 21.66 -5.83 -6.13
CA THR A 300 21.42 -7.27 -6.23
C THR A 300 22.75 -8.02 -6.15
N MET A 301 22.83 -8.99 -5.25
CA MET A 301 24.07 -9.76 -5.06
C MET A 301 23.78 -11.23 -4.78
N ASP A 302 24.66 -12.09 -5.21
CA ASP A 302 24.70 -13.50 -4.83
C ASP A 302 25.67 -13.68 -3.66
N ILE A 303 25.27 -14.41 -2.63
CA ILE A 303 26.12 -14.79 -1.51
C ILE A 303 26.84 -16.10 -1.88
N ASP A 304 26.10 -16.98 -2.55
CA ASP A 304 26.57 -18.17 -3.25
C ASP A 304 25.61 -18.45 -4.41
N ASP A 305 25.85 -19.48 -5.20
CA ASP A 305 25.03 -19.82 -6.36
C ASP A 305 23.57 -20.21 -6.06
N LYS A 306 23.19 -20.26 -4.78
CA LYS A 306 21.85 -20.60 -4.28
C LYS A 306 21.28 -19.61 -3.27
N LYS A 307 21.94 -18.49 -3.04
CA LYS A 307 21.48 -17.47 -2.09
C LYS A 307 21.62 -16.08 -2.69
N ILE A 308 20.50 -15.42 -2.89
CA ILE A 308 20.39 -14.10 -3.53
C ILE A 308 19.94 -13.08 -2.51
N LYS A 309 20.51 -11.89 -2.60
CA LYS A 309 20.06 -10.70 -1.88
C LYS A 309 19.55 -9.66 -2.87
N ILE A 310 18.36 -9.10 -2.60
CA ILE A 310 17.71 -8.08 -3.45
C ILE A 310 17.26 -6.94 -2.57
N LEU A 311 17.59 -5.71 -2.96
CA LEU A 311 17.04 -4.51 -2.36
C LEU A 311 15.90 -3.98 -3.21
N ILE A 312 14.78 -3.59 -2.57
CA ILE A 312 13.59 -3.06 -3.24
C ILE A 312 13.17 -1.78 -2.55
N TRP A 313 13.24 -0.68 -3.27
CA TRP A 313 12.76 0.63 -2.84
C TRP A 313 11.24 0.74 -3.00
N PHE A 314 10.58 1.48 -2.13
CA PHE A 314 9.15 1.79 -2.25
C PHE A 314 8.79 3.06 -1.47
N ASP A 315 7.82 3.80 -2.00
CA ASP A 315 7.13 4.86 -1.26
C ASP A 315 6.14 4.26 -0.26
N ASN A 316 6.10 4.77 0.96
CA ASN A 316 5.28 4.20 2.05
C ASN A 316 3.77 4.32 1.81
N GLY A 317 3.34 5.35 1.11
CA GLY A 317 1.94 5.67 0.82
C GLY A 317 1.63 5.60 -0.66
N TRP A 318 2.35 6.37 -1.47
CA TRP A 318 2.05 6.62 -2.87
C TRP A 318 2.02 5.35 -3.72
N GLY A 319 3.08 4.55 -3.71
CA GLY A 319 3.17 3.31 -4.48
C GLY A 319 2.15 2.25 -4.06
N SER A 320 1.78 2.21 -2.77
CA SER A 320 0.80 1.24 -2.27
C SER A 320 -0.63 1.55 -2.68
N VAL A 321 -0.97 2.81 -2.95
CA VAL A 321 -2.33 3.22 -3.33
C VAL A 321 -2.49 3.43 -4.83
N SER A 322 -1.42 3.77 -5.57
CA SER A 322 -1.52 4.16 -6.98
C SER A 322 -2.10 3.07 -7.86
N TYR A 323 -1.56 1.88 -7.78
CA TYR A 323 -2.02 0.81 -8.67
C TYR A 323 -3.07 -0.09 -8.02
N THR A 324 -2.93 -0.34 -6.73
CA THR A 324 -3.81 -1.29 -6.02
C THR A 324 -5.22 -0.74 -5.80
N HIS A 325 -5.36 0.53 -5.42
CA HIS A 325 -6.66 1.12 -5.10
C HIS A 325 -7.33 1.74 -6.32
N LEU A 326 -6.56 2.24 -7.30
CA LEU A 326 -7.09 2.97 -8.46
C LEU A 326 -7.42 2.06 -9.63
N THR A 327 -6.68 0.97 -9.86
CA THR A 327 -6.92 0.11 -11.02
C THR A 327 -7.90 -1.04 -10.79
N LEU A 328 -8.01 -1.55 -9.55
CA LEU A 328 -9.02 -2.56 -9.21
C LEU A 328 -10.45 -2.16 -9.58
N PRO A 329 -10.90 -0.90 -9.34
CA PRO A 329 -12.24 -0.48 -9.72
C PRO A 329 -12.50 -0.47 -11.22
N THR A 330 -11.48 -0.38 -12.06
CA THR A 330 -11.63 -0.05 -13.48
C THR A 330 -11.44 -1.21 -14.43
N SER A 331 -10.65 -2.23 -14.08
CA SER A 331 -10.26 -3.27 -15.03
C SER A 331 -10.94 -4.63 -14.87
N ASP A 332 -11.27 -5.04 -13.66
CA ASP A 332 -11.65 -6.43 -13.38
C ASP A 332 -12.94 -6.58 -12.53
N LEU A 333 -13.72 -5.49 -12.36
CA LEU A 333 -14.95 -5.47 -11.57
C LEU A 333 -16.21 -5.29 -12.46
N VAL A 334 -16.10 -5.58 -13.76
CA VAL A 334 -17.24 -5.59 -14.70
C VAL A 334 -17.61 -7.02 -15.04
#